data_9f4d6ed7d6f4bd64dd5f8bcb0a3e77fb
#
_entry.id   9f4d6ed7d6f4bd64dd5f8bcb0a3e77fb
#
_cell.length_a   1.000
_cell.length_b   1.000
_cell.length_c   1.000
_cell.angle_alpha   90.00
_cell.angle_beta   90.00
_cell.angle_gamma   90.00
#
_symmetry.space_group_name_H-M   'P 1'
#
loop_
_entity.id
_entity.type
_entity.pdbx_description
1 polymer ?
#
loop_
_entity_poly.entity_id
_entity_poly.type
_entity_poly.pdbx_seq_one_letter_code
_entity_poly.pdbx_strand_id
1 'polypeptide(L)'
;LIYNKMVSTRLFVVFILPVIFSVIVGSIVMADTLQKPDRELNMWPMSNSETSHGSSIQIIGLLAQYSISESIEIKVKVSDSSFNCGDLYITIYNSENSDVVTQGAFFEQCFNSESSLLPINDKFSKVINTPGSYDLVVDMISKDLSNISTSGTFTVK
;
A
#
# COMPACT_ATOMS: atom_id res chain seq x y z
N LEU A 1 1.26 -13.99 -66.03
CA LEU A 1 0.48 -12.76 -65.86
C LEU A 1 0.52 -12.35 -64.39
N ILE A 2 1.47 -11.45 -64.06
CA ILE A 2 1.61 -10.91 -62.69
C ILE A 2 0.65 -9.73 -62.61
N TYR A 3 -0.42 -9.89 -61.86
CA TYR A 3 -1.37 -8.82 -61.59
C TYR A 3 -0.79 -7.97 -60.43
N ASN A 4 -0.04 -6.93 -60.77
CA ASN A 4 0.35 -5.89 -59.81
C ASN A 4 -0.88 -5.08 -59.44
N LYS A 5 -1.53 -5.47 -58.36
CA LYS A 5 -2.60 -4.71 -57.74
C LYS A 5 -1.97 -3.47 -57.08
N MET A 6 -1.98 -2.32 -57.75
CA MET A 6 -1.60 -1.04 -57.20
C MET A 6 -2.55 -0.75 -56.03
N VAL A 7 -2.09 -1.01 -54.81
CA VAL A 7 -2.76 -0.55 -53.60
C VAL A 7 -2.77 0.99 -53.65
N SER A 8 -3.95 1.58 -53.66
CA SER A 8 -4.10 3.01 -53.78
C SER A 8 -3.24 3.72 -52.72
N THR A 9 -2.30 4.56 -53.14
CA THR A 9 -1.41 5.36 -52.29
C THR A 9 -2.20 6.18 -51.26
N ARG A 10 -3.42 6.54 -51.57
CA ARG A 10 -4.32 7.27 -50.66
C ARG A 10 -4.77 6.41 -49.48
N LEU A 11 -4.96 5.12 -49.68
CA LEU A 11 -5.35 4.19 -48.62
C LEU A 11 -4.17 3.92 -47.67
N PHE A 12 -2.95 3.86 -48.20
CA PHE A 12 -1.73 3.72 -47.46
C PHE A 12 -1.48 4.93 -46.53
N VAL A 13 -1.64 6.15 -47.04
CA VAL A 13 -1.42 7.39 -46.27
C VAL A 13 -2.43 7.53 -45.16
N VAL A 14 -3.72 7.23 -45.39
CA VAL A 14 -4.79 7.42 -44.42
C VAL A 14 -4.71 6.42 -43.26
N PHE A 15 -4.34 5.18 -43.51
CA PHE A 15 -4.37 4.12 -42.50
C PHE A 15 -3.01 3.77 -41.90
N ILE A 16 -1.94 3.78 -42.68
CA ILE A 16 -0.63 3.33 -42.21
C ILE A 16 0.18 4.47 -41.59
N LEU A 17 0.08 5.67 -42.10
CA LEU A 17 0.82 6.82 -41.59
C LEU A 17 0.44 7.16 -40.12
N PRO A 18 -0.85 7.19 -39.72
CA PRO A 18 -1.20 7.41 -38.32
C PRO A 18 -0.70 6.31 -37.39
N VAL A 19 -0.69 5.06 -37.82
CA VAL A 19 -0.18 3.92 -37.02
C VAL A 19 1.33 4.06 -36.80
N ILE A 20 2.10 4.37 -37.84
CA ILE A 20 3.55 4.58 -37.70
C ILE A 20 3.82 5.78 -36.75
N PHE A 21 3.07 6.86 -36.92
CA PHE A 21 3.24 8.05 -36.08
C PHE A 21 2.93 7.77 -34.60
N SER A 22 1.88 7.03 -34.30
CA SER A 22 1.53 6.66 -32.93
C SER A 22 2.58 5.75 -32.27
N VAL A 23 3.18 4.82 -33.03
CA VAL A 23 4.26 3.95 -32.53
C VAL A 23 5.51 4.76 -32.22
N ILE A 24 5.91 5.68 -33.10
CA ILE A 24 7.10 6.52 -32.90
C ILE A 24 6.92 7.43 -31.69
N VAL A 25 5.77 8.14 -31.58
CA VAL A 25 5.50 9.03 -30.45
C VAL A 25 5.40 8.24 -29.14
N GLY A 26 4.73 7.10 -29.16
CA GLY A 26 4.62 6.22 -27.98
C GLY A 26 5.97 5.72 -27.51
N SER A 27 6.88 5.37 -28.44
CA SER A 27 8.23 4.91 -28.08
C SER A 27 9.10 6.01 -27.46
N ILE A 28 8.99 7.25 -27.96
CA ILE A 28 9.75 8.40 -27.43
C ILE A 28 9.27 8.72 -26.01
N VAL A 29 7.96 8.76 -25.79
CA VAL A 29 7.39 9.04 -24.46
C VAL A 29 7.77 7.97 -23.46
N MET A 30 7.74 6.69 -23.84
CA MET A 30 8.17 5.59 -22.98
C MET A 30 9.67 5.67 -22.66
N ALA A 31 10.52 5.99 -23.63
CA ALA A 31 11.95 6.11 -23.41
C ALA A 31 12.30 7.25 -22.46
N ASP A 32 11.67 8.42 -22.61
CA ASP A 32 11.89 9.58 -21.72
C ASP A 32 11.43 9.31 -20.30
N THR A 33 10.33 8.57 -20.14
CA THR A 33 9.84 8.18 -18.82
C THR A 33 10.71 7.12 -18.12
N LEU A 34 11.38 6.25 -18.86
CA LEU A 34 12.25 5.20 -18.29
C LEU A 34 13.67 5.70 -18.00
N GLN A 35 14.13 6.80 -18.62
CA GLN A 35 15.47 7.35 -18.45
C GLN A 35 15.59 8.40 -17.34
N LYS A 36 14.49 8.79 -16.68
CA LYS A 36 14.57 9.69 -15.53
C LYS A 36 14.97 8.90 -14.29
N PRO A 37 16.20 9.07 -13.76
CA PRO A 37 16.66 8.37 -12.56
C PRO A 37 15.88 8.77 -11.29
N ASP A 38 15.14 9.88 -11.35
CA ASP A 38 14.35 10.42 -10.22
C ASP A 38 12.87 10.02 -10.32
N ARG A 39 12.56 8.90 -10.95
CA ARG A 39 11.24 8.32 -10.80
C ARG A 39 11.15 7.73 -9.40
N GLU A 40 10.79 8.58 -8.47
CA GLU A 40 10.05 8.09 -7.32
C GLU A 40 8.79 7.44 -7.90
N LEU A 41 8.83 6.12 -8.04
CA LEU A 41 7.60 5.35 -8.04
C LEU A 41 6.81 5.93 -6.85
N ASN A 42 5.58 6.36 -7.07
CA ASN A 42 4.64 6.67 -6.00
C ASN A 42 4.34 5.38 -5.19
N MET A 43 5.38 4.74 -4.73
CA MET A 43 5.34 4.05 -3.47
C MET A 43 5.25 5.18 -2.47
N TRP A 44 4.15 5.27 -1.81
CA TRP A 44 3.94 6.15 -0.69
C TRP A 44 5.22 6.15 0.14
N PRO A 45 5.84 7.33 0.36
CA PRO A 45 7.04 7.37 1.16
C PRO A 45 6.65 6.77 2.51
N MET A 46 7.23 5.62 2.86
CA MET A 46 7.30 5.21 4.26
C MET A 46 8.12 6.30 4.93
N SER A 47 7.44 7.34 5.37
CA SER A 47 8.02 8.42 6.13
C SER A 47 8.47 7.82 7.45
N ASN A 48 9.76 7.52 7.57
CA ASN A 48 10.41 7.41 8.86
C ASN A 48 10.37 8.78 9.52
N SER A 49 9.20 9.17 9.96
CA SER A 49 9.00 10.34 10.79
C SER A 49 8.97 9.88 12.24
N GLU A 50 10.15 9.66 12.80
CA GLU A 50 10.34 9.77 14.24
C GLU A 50 10.12 11.22 14.65
N THR A 51 8.88 11.61 14.79
CA THR A 51 8.48 12.77 15.57
C THR A 51 7.55 12.28 16.67
N SER A 52 8.09 12.20 17.87
CA SER A 52 7.36 11.99 19.12
C SER A 52 6.49 13.20 19.44
N HIS A 53 5.47 13.44 18.64
CA HIS A 53 4.25 14.10 19.08
C HIS A 53 3.31 12.98 19.51
N GLY A 54 2.64 13.10 20.66
CA GLY A 54 1.78 12.05 21.20
C GLY A 54 0.93 11.46 20.09
N SER A 55 1.26 10.23 19.67
CA SER A 55 0.78 9.66 18.42
C SER A 55 -0.73 9.57 18.49
N SER A 56 -1.40 10.20 17.54
CA SER A 56 -2.86 10.15 17.39
C SER A 56 -3.38 8.74 17.14
N ILE A 57 -2.48 7.78 16.89
CA ILE A 57 -2.76 6.36 16.70
C ILE A 57 -1.76 5.50 17.49
N GLN A 58 -2.25 4.49 18.21
CA GLN A 58 -1.45 3.62 19.07
C GLN A 58 -1.81 2.15 18.85
N ILE A 59 -0.79 1.28 18.80
CA ILE A 59 -0.96 -0.17 18.77
C ILE A 59 -1.16 -0.68 20.20
N ILE A 60 -2.17 -1.54 20.39
CA ILE A 60 -2.48 -2.18 21.68
C ILE A 60 -2.43 -3.69 21.50
N GLY A 61 -1.77 -4.38 22.42
CA GLY A 61 -1.67 -5.85 22.43
C GLY A 61 -0.45 -6.41 21.69
N LEU A 62 0.41 -5.55 21.11
CA LEU A 62 1.65 -6.02 20.49
C LEU A 62 2.65 -6.40 21.60
N LEU A 63 3.07 -7.67 21.60
CA LEU A 63 4.16 -8.17 22.45
C LEU A 63 5.48 -8.07 21.69
N ALA A 64 6.58 -7.91 22.43
CA ALA A 64 7.92 -7.90 21.82
C ALA A 64 8.34 -9.27 21.26
N GLN A 65 7.74 -10.36 21.75
CA GLN A 65 8.03 -11.72 21.32
C GLN A 65 6.80 -12.60 21.38
N TYR A 66 6.64 -13.46 20.37
CA TYR A 66 5.63 -14.52 20.28
C TYR A 66 6.30 -15.87 20.08
N SER A 67 5.63 -16.92 20.51
CA SER A 67 6.02 -18.29 20.19
C SER A 67 5.46 -18.71 18.82
N ILE A 68 6.11 -19.69 18.17
CA ILE A 68 5.58 -20.32 16.95
C ILE A 68 4.17 -20.85 17.25
N SER A 69 3.23 -20.59 16.33
CA SER A 69 1.81 -20.94 16.44
C SER A 69 1.01 -20.11 17.46
N GLU A 70 1.61 -19.14 18.11
CA GLU A 70 0.90 -18.19 18.95
C GLU A 70 0.13 -17.17 18.10
N SER A 71 -1.06 -16.78 18.55
CA SER A 71 -1.88 -15.79 17.87
C SER A 71 -1.45 -14.38 18.24
N ILE A 72 -1.14 -13.59 17.23
CA ILE A 72 -0.85 -12.15 17.34
C ILE A 72 -2.18 -11.43 17.23
N GLU A 73 -2.68 -10.90 18.34
CA GLU A 73 -3.93 -10.15 18.40
C GLU A 73 -3.65 -8.68 18.62
N ILE A 74 -4.07 -7.84 17.67
CA ILE A 74 -3.80 -6.40 17.69
C ILE A 74 -5.11 -5.62 17.72
N LYS A 75 -5.12 -4.60 18.56
CA LYS A 75 -6.10 -3.51 18.54
C LYS A 75 -5.38 -2.19 18.33
N VAL A 76 -6.12 -1.23 17.82
CA VAL A 76 -5.61 0.11 17.53
C VAL A 76 -6.45 1.13 18.25
N LYS A 77 -5.82 2.06 18.94
CA LYS A 77 -6.48 3.20 19.55
C LYS A 77 -6.18 4.44 18.74
N VAL A 78 -7.23 5.13 18.29
CA VAL A 78 -7.14 6.41 17.60
C VAL A 78 -7.64 7.50 18.52
N SER A 79 -6.88 8.57 18.67
CA SER A 79 -7.18 9.70 19.58
C SER A 79 -7.53 10.99 18.83
N ASP A 80 -7.33 11.01 17.52
CA ASP A 80 -7.61 12.17 16.66
C ASP A 80 -9.02 12.09 16.11
N SER A 81 -9.84 13.08 16.43
CA SER A 81 -11.24 13.16 16.01
C SER A 81 -11.44 13.34 14.50
N SER A 82 -10.42 13.79 13.76
CA SER A 82 -10.47 13.86 12.30
C SER A 82 -10.46 12.48 11.64
N PHE A 83 -10.07 11.44 12.39
CA PHE A 83 -10.07 10.04 11.95
C PHE A 83 -11.20 9.22 12.58
N ASN A 84 -12.26 9.86 13.04
CA ASN A 84 -13.41 9.17 13.66
C ASN A 84 -14.16 8.22 12.71
N CYS A 85 -13.86 8.28 11.40
CA CYS A 85 -14.43 7.42 10.38
C CYS A 85 -13.43 7.25 9.24
N GLY A 86 -13.08 6.00 8.91
CA GLY A 86 -12.11 5.71 7.86
C GLY A 86 -11.84 4.23 7.68
N ASP A 87 -10.83 3.91 6.89
CA ASP A 87 -10.38 2.55 6.62
C ASP A 87 -9.09 2.26 7.37
N LEU A 88 -9.06 1.14 8.11
CA LEU A 88 -7.92 0.71 8.89
C LEU A 88 -7.21 -0.44 8.17
N TYR A 89 -5.90 -0.32 8.03
CA TYR A 89 -5.02 -1.35 7.48
C TYR A 89 -4.00 -1.75 8.55
N ILE A 90 -3.81 -3.05 8.73
CA ILE A 90 -2.80 -3.62 9.64
C ILE A 90 -1.97 -4.58 8.81
N THR A 91 -0.70 -4.27 8.60
CA THR A 91 0.21 -5.04 7.74
C THR A 91 1.40 -5.53 8.54
N ILE A 92 1.75 -6.79 8.39
CA ILE A 92 2.96 -7.39 8.95
C ILE A 92 3.94 -7.65 7.81
N TYR A 93 5.14 -7.13 7.95
CA TYR A 93 6.27 -7.33 7.03
C TYR A 93 7.33 -8.21 7.68
N ASN A 94 8.06 -8.93 6.87
CA ASN A 94 9.32 -9.52 7.29
C ASN A 94 10.39 -8.42 7.30
N SER A 95 11.06 -8.21 8.46
CA SER A 95 12.05 -7.13 8.62
C SER A 95 13.31 -7.33 7.77
N GLU A 96 13.61 -8.57 7.31
CA GLU A 96 14.83 -8.85 6.53
C GLU A 96 14.71 -8.42 5.07
N ASN A 97 13.54 -8.60 4.46
CA ASN A 97 13.34 -8.40 3.03
C ASN A 97 12.17 -7.44 2.72
N SER A 98 11.49 -6.92 3.75
CA SER A 98 10.33 -6.02 3.62
C SER A 98 9.15 -6.63 2.84
N ASP A 99 9.09 -7.97 2.73
CA ASP A 99 7.96 -8.64 2.10
C ASP A 99 6.73 -8.63 3.02
N VAL A 100 5.56 -8.44 2.43
CA VAL A 100 4.29 -8.54 3.16
C VAL A 100 4.02 -9.99 3.53
N VAL A 101 3.98 -10.26 4.83
CA VAL A 101 3.64 -11.58 5.37
C VAL A 101 2.13 -11.75 5.45
N THR A 102 1.43 -10.74 5.93
CA THR A 102 -0.03 -10.73 6.02
C THR A 102 -0.56 -9.31 6.17
N GLN A 103 -1.80 -9.10 5.73
CA GLN A 103 -2.49 -7.83 5.86
C GLN A 103 -3.94 -8.06 6.29
N GLY A 104 -4.46 -7.19 7.15
CA GLY A 104 -5.87 -7.03 7.47
C GLY A 104 -6.35 -5.67 6.98
N ALA A 105 -7.51 -5.64 6.34
CA ALA A 105 -8.16 -4.40 5.92
C ALA A 105 -9.57 -4.36 6.53
N PHE A 106 -9.89 -3.28 7.22
CA PHE A 106 -11.15 -3.07 7.92
C PHE A 106 -11.74 -1.74 7.43
N PHE A 107 -12.78 -1.84 6.64
CA PHE A 107 -13.40 -0.69 5.99
C PHE A 107 -14.44 -0.03 6.87
N GLU A 108 -14.69 1.25 6.63
CA GLU A 108 -15.76 2.04 7.26
C GLU A 108 -15.75 1.97 8.79
N GLN A 109 -14.56 2.01 9.38
CA GLN A 109 -14.38 2.01 10.84
C GLN A 109 -14.78 3.38 11.39
N CYS A 110 -16.04 3.51 11.81
CA CYS A 110 -16.58 4.75 12.38
C CYS A 110 -16.79 4.57 13.87
N PHE A 111 -16.19 5.42 14.70
CA PHE A 111 -16.26 5.36 16.15
C PHE A 111 -16.59 6.72 16.78
N ASN A 112 -17.17 6.68 17.96
CA ASN A 112 -17.39 7.85 18.78
C ASN A 112 -16.21 8.02 19.76
N SER A 113 -16.04 9.20 20.31
CA SER A 113 -14.96 9.52 21.27
C SER A 113 -14.89 8.59 22.49
N GLU A 114 -15.95 7.87 22.80
CA GLU A 114 -16.02 6.91 23.91
C GLU A 114 -15.47 5.51 23.56
N SER A 115 -15.36 5.14 22.26
CA SER A 115 -14.91 3.84 21.81
C SER A 115 -13.91 3.99 20.67
N SER A 116 -12.67 4.28 21.01
CA SER A 116 -11.59 4.48 20.03
C SER A 116 -10.76 3.22 19.74
N LEU A 117 -11.27 2.03 20.12
CA LEU A 117 -10.59 0.76 19.88
C LEU A 117 -11.07 0.12 18.56
N LEU A 118 -10.14 -0.07 17.63
CA LEU A 118 -10.38 -0.64 16.30
C LEU A 118 -9.69 -2.00 16.17
N PRO A 119 -10.16 -2.89 15.29
CA PRO A 119 -11.38 -2.77 14.49
C PRO A 119 -12.65 -2.97 15.33
N ILE A 120 -13.74 -2.30 14.91
CA ILE A 120 -15.05 -2.40 15.57
C ILE A 120 -15.76 -3.67 15.09
N ASN A 121 -16.29 -4.46 16.03
CA ASN A 121 -17.00 -5.73 15.76
C ASN A 121 -16.18 -6.77 14.98
N ASP A 122 -14.86 -6.59 14.91
CA ASP A 122 -13.91 -7.50 14.26
C ASP A 122 -12.62 -7.57 15.08
N LYS A 123 -11.68 -8.41 14.66
CA LYS A 123 -10.37 -8.50 15.27
C LYS A 123 -9.30 -8.82 14.25
N PHE A 124 -8.15 -8.17 14.38
CA PHE A 124 -6.94 -8.62 13.71
C PHE A 124 -6.30 -9.73 14.57
N SER A 125 -6.28 -10.94 14.03
CA SER A 125 -5.68 -12.12 14.69
C SER A 125 -4.97 -12.95 13.64
N LYS A 126 -3.66 -13.13 13.78
CA LYS A 126 -2.81 -13.88 12.82
C LYS A 126 -1.81 -14.75 13.55
N VAL A 127 -1.51 -15.89 12.96
CA VAL A 127 -0.46 -16.81 13.42
C VAL A 127 0.68 -16.79 12.41
N ILE A 128 1.90 -16.60 12.89
CA ILE A 128 3.13 -16.69 12.09
C ILE A 128 3.91 -17.90 12.56
N ASN A 129 4.17 -18.83 11.65
CA ASN A 129 4.85 -20.10 11.95
C ASN A 129 6.36 -20.06 11.61
N THR A 130 6.84 -19.01 10.99
CA THR A 130 8.24 -18.86 10.62
C THR A 130 8.96 -18.04 11.69
N PRO A 131 10.05 -18.54 12.32
CA PRO A 131 10.86 -17.73 13.22
C PRO A 131 11.50 -16.56 12.46
N GLY A 132 11.60 -15.41 13.13
CA GLY A 132 12.20 -14.22 12.51
C GLY A 132 11.79 -12.93 13.20
N SER A 133 12.25 -11.80 12.64
CA SER A 133 11.89 -10.45 13.05
C SER A 133 10.84 -9.89 12.10
N TYR A 134 9.87 -9.17 12.64
CA TYR A 134 8.73 -8.67 11.92
C TYR A 134 8.42 -7.22 12.28
N ASP A 135 7.98 -6.46 11.29
CA ASP A 135 7.52 -5.09 11.44
C ASP A 135 6.00 -5.05 11.24
N LEU A 136 5.31 -4.51 12.23
CA LEU A 136 3.88 -4.25 12.16
C LEU A 136 3.68 -2.78 11.80
N VAL A 137 2.94 -2.51 10.74
CA VAL A 137 2.53 -1.17 10.32
C VAL A 137 1.02 -1.08 10.38
N VAL A 138 0.53 -0.01 10.97
CA VAL A 138 -0.89 0.31 11.09
C VAL A 138 -1.13 1.65 10.44
N ASP A 139 -1.98 1.67 9.44
CA ASP A 139 -2.41 2.85 8.71
C ASP A 139 -3.91 3.06 8.86
N MET A 140 -4.33 4.29 9.12
CA MET A 140 -5.73 4.67 9.05
C MET A 140 -5.91 5.82 8.09
N ILE A 141 -6.82 5.62 7.13
CA ILE A 141 -7.15 6.58 6.09
C ILE A 141 -8.55 7.11 6.37
N SER A 142 -8.65 8.41 6.63
CA SER A 142 -9.94 9.08 6.86
C SER A 142 -10.75 9.19 5.56
N LYS A 143 -12.03 9.55 5.67
CA LYS A 143 -12.89 9.84 4.51
C LYS A 143 -12.37 10.98 3.63
N ASP A 144 -11.60 11.90 4.19
CA ASP A 144 -10.97 13.01 3.48
C ASP A 144 -9.61 12.63 2.87
N LEU A 145 -9.28 11.33 2.83
CA LEU A 145 -8.02 10.78 2.33
C LEU A 145 -6.77 11.22 3.10
N SER A 146 -6.94 11.76 4.30
CA SER A 146 -5.83 11.98 5.22
C SER A 146 -5.38 10.64 5.81
N ASN A 147 -4.07 10.49 6.04
CA ASN A 147 -3.50 9.27 6.59
C ASN A 147 -2.77 9.53 7.92
N ILE A 148 -2.95 8.63 8.88
CA ILE A 148 -2.11 8.52 10.08
C ILE A 148 -1.56 7.09 10.16
N SER A 149 -0.31 6.98 10.58
CA SER A 149 0.39 5.71 10.64
C SER A 149 1.15 5.54 11.95
N THR A 150 1.31 4.30 12.37
CA THR A 150 2.19 3.91 13.47
C THR A 150 2.78 2.53 13.19
N SER A 151 3.92 2.24 13.79
CA SER A 151 4.59 0.96 13.61
C SER A 151 5.10 0.39 14.92
N GLY A 152 5.36 -0.91 14.93
CA GLY A 152 6.00 -1.62 16.02
C GLY A 152 6.72 -2.85 15.51
N THR A 153 7.69 -3.34 16.27
CA THR A 153 8.50 -4.51 15.90
C THR A 153 8.27 -5.64 16.89
N PHE A 154 8.36 -6.88 16.42
CA PHE A 154 8.30 -8.07 17.25
C PHE A 154 9.09 -9.23 16.66
N THR A 155 9.34 -10.25 17.47
CA THR A 155 10.03 -11.47 17.03
C THR A 155 9.16 -12.70 17.26
N VAL A 156 9.30 -13.71 16.38
CA VAL A 156 8.72 -15.05 16.54
C VAL A 156 9.86 -16.05 16.78
N LYS A 157 9.74 -16.88 17.81
CA LYS A 157 10.76 -17.88 18.21
C LYS A 157 10.12 -19.21 18.54
#